data_66054548bc59a300c7aa1ffc2b95464f
#
_entry.id   66054548bc59a300c7aa1ffc2b95464f
#
_cell.length_a   1.000
_cell.length_b   1.000
_cell.length_c   1.000
_cell.angle_alpha   90.00
_cell.angle_beta   90.00
_cell.angle_gamma   90.00
#
_symmetry.space_group_name_H-M   'P 1'
#
loop_
_entity.id
_entity.type
_entity.pdbx_description
1 polymer ?
#
loop_
_entity_poly.entity_id
_entity_poly.type
_entity_poly.pdbx_seq_one_letter_code
_entity_poly.pdbx_strand_id
1 'polypeptide(L)'
;MQPIRLGIMGFGRVGRQLYQLAVQDERFEVVAISDIGSPGILHNLLTKTDHDLDVKLENNHLVSERGRTRLMSVDRPTETPWDVFDVDVVIEATGRFRSLADLTPHIENGAPRVVLSALPEEEVDRVILYGVNEADAESGDQIISAGSASTSA
;
A
#
# COMPACT_ATOMS: atom_id res chain seq x y z
N MET A 1 -20.98 -6.41 -0.95
CA MET A 1 -19.84 -6.14 -0.05
C MET A 1 -19.02 -4.99 -0.61
N GLN A 2 -18.69 -4.02 0.21
CA GLN A 2 -17.85 -2.92 -0.22
C GLN A 2 -16.40 -3.37 -0.31
N PRO A 3 -15.64 -2.92 -1.32
CA PRO A 3 -14.23 -3.27 -1.41
C PRO A 3 -13.43 -2.64 -0.27
N ILE A 4 -12.33 -3.28 0.08
CA ILE A 4 -11.36 -2.74 1.04
C ILE A 4 -10.60 -1.61 0.35
N ARG A 5 -10.59 -0.44 0.96
CA ARG A 5 -9.95 0.75 0.40
C ARG A 5 -8.49 0.79 0.83
N LEU A 6 -7.61 0.70 -0.15
CA LEU A 6 -6.16 0.61 0.08
C LEU A 6 -5.46 1.92 -0.22
N GLY A 7 -4.55 2.31 0.67
CA GLY A 7 -3.50 3.27 0.39
C GLY A 7 -2.18 2.53 0.24
N ILE A 8 -1.33 2.97 -0.66
CA ILE A 8 -0.01 2.36 -0.86
C ILE A 8 1.05 3.45 -0.64
N MET A 9 1.94 3.22 0.32
CA MET A 9 3.11 4.07 0.54
C MET A 9 4.31 3.45 -0.14
N GLY A 10 4.79 4.09 -1.20
CA GLY A 10 5.88 3.59 -2.03
C GLY A 10 5.38 2.86 -3.27
N PHE A 11 5.81 3.30 -4.45
CA PHE A 11 5.40 2.71 -5.72
C PHE A 11 6.59 2.16 -6.49
N GLY A 12 7.48 1.49 -5.76
CA GLY A 12 8.55 0.70 -6.34
C GLY A 12 8.03 -0.64 -6.84
N ARG A 13 8.89 -1.63 -6.90
CA ARG A 13 8.53 -2.95 -7.43
C ARG A 13 7.35 -3.59 -6.67
N VAL A 14 7.43 -3.58 -5.33
CA VAL A 14 6.37 -4.20 -4.50
C VAL A 14 5.06 -3.43 -4.61
N GLY A 15 5.11 -2.10 -4.50
CA GLY A 15 3.91 -1.27 -4.61
C GLY A 15 3.22 -1.40 -5.96
N ARG A 16 4.00 -1.46 -7.05
CA ARG A 16 3.44 -1.66 -8.39
C ARG A 16 2.79 -3.03 -8.54
N GLN A 17 3.43 -4.09 -8.02
CA GLN A 17 2.84 -5.43 -8.04
C GLN A 17 1.53 -5.48 -7.25
N LEU A 18 1.49 -4.85 -6.10
CA LEU A 18 0.27 -4.77 -5.29
C LEU A 18 -0.84 -4.04 -6.04
N TYR A 19 -0.53 -2.93 -6.69
CA TYR A 19 -1.50 -2.21 -7.49
C TYR A 19 -2.06 -3.09 -8.63
N GLN A 20 -1.17 -3.78 -9.35
CA GLN A 20 -1.57 -4.66 -10.44
C GLN A 20 -2.52 -5.76 -9.97
N LEU A 21 -2.23 -6.36 -8.83
CA LEU A 21 -3.09 -7.39 -8.25
C LEU A 21 -4.42 -6.82 -7.76
N ALA A 22 -4.36 -5.69 -7.06
CA ALA A 22 -5.56 -5.10 -6.47
C ALA A 22 -6.53 -4.56 -7.51
N VAL A 23 -6.03 -3.97 -8.58
CA VAL A 23 -6.90 -3.40 -9.63
C VAL A 23 -7.66 -4.46 -10.40
N GLN A 24 -7.22 -5.71 -10.34
CA GLN A 24 -7.87 -6.85 -10.98
C GLN A 24 -8.74 -7.66 -10.01
N ASP A 25 -8.81 -7.25 -8.75
CA ASP A 25 -9.51 -8.00 -7.69
C ASP A 25 -10.63 -7.14 -7.11
N GLU A 26 -11.87 -7.60 -7.25
CA GLU A 26 -13.06 -6.85 -6.82
C GLU A 26 -13.11 -6.61 -5.31
N ARG A 27 -12.32 -7.34 -4.52
CA ARG A 27 -12.28 -7.18 -3.07
C ARG A 27 -11.57 -5.90 -2.65
N PHE A 28 -10.80 -5.28 -3.56
CA PHE A 28 -9.95 -4.13 -3.24
C PHE A 28 -10.18 -2.96 -4.17
N GLU A 29 -9.99 -1.76 -3.61
CA GLU A 29 -9.98 -0.51 -4.37
C GLU A 29 -8.77 0.30 -3.92
N VAL A 30 -7.84 0.58 -4.83
CA VAL A 30 -6.67 1.41 -4.52
C VAL A 30 -7.07 2.87 -4.68
N VAL A 31 -7.16 3.60 -3.57
CA VAL A 31 -7.67 4.99 -3.57
C VAL A 31 -6.56 6.02 -3.62
N ALA A 32 -5.39 5.72 -3.07
CA ALA A 32 -4.27 6.66 -3.05
C ALA A 32 -2.95 5.92 -3.02
N ILE A 33 -1.96 6.51 -3.67
CA ILE A 33 -0.57 6.05 -3.67
C ILE A 33 0.30 7.26 -3.36
N SER A 34 1.29 7.10 -2.50
CA SER A 34 2.26 8.16 -2.20
C SER A 34 3.66 7.70 -2.57
N ASP A 35 4.35 8.50 -3.39
CA ASP A 35 5.73 8.23 -3.79
C ASP A 35 6.38 9.54 -4.26
N ILE A 36 7.70 9.66 -4.08
CA ILE A 36 8.44 10.85 -4.47
C ILE A 36 8.60 11.00 -5.98
N GLY A 37 8.42 9.93 -6.73
CA GLY A 37 8.48 9.97 -8.19
C GLY A 37 7.37 10.83 -8.78
N SER A 38 7.64 11.48 -9.90
CA SER A 38 6.59 12.24 -10.59
C SER A 38 5.52 11.28 -11.13
N PRO A 39 4.26 11.73 -11.22
CA PRO A 39 3.19 10.87 -11.74
C PRO A 39 3.48 10.26 -13.10
N GLY A 40 4.10 11.02 -14.01
CA GLY A 40 4.45 10.51 -15.34
C GLY A 40 5.47 9.37 -15.29
N ILE A 41 6.46 9.47 -14.41
CA ILE A 41 7.46 8.41 -14.22
C ILE A 41 6.82 7.19 -13.60
N LEU A 42 5.99 7.35 -12.58
CA LEU A 42 5.32 6.24 -11.91
C LEU A 42 4.41 5.48 -12.88
N HIS A 43 3.64 6.21 -13.67
CA HIS A 43 2.76 5.61 -14.68
C HIS A 43 3.59 4.86 -15.74
N ASN A 44 4.68 5.45 -16.21
CA ASN A 44 5.55 4.83 -17.20
C ASN A 44 6.16 3.51 -16.67
N LEU A 45 6.62 3.50 -15.42
CA LEU A 45 7.15 2.29 -14.79
C LEU A 45 6.08 1.20 -14.68
N LEU A 46 4.86 1.60 -14.33
CA LEU A 46 3.74 0.66 -14.21
C LEU A 46 3.40 0.00 -15.55
N THR A 47 3.27 0.80 -16.61
CA THR A 47 2.91 0.29 -17.93
C THR A 47 4.02 -0.52 -18.60
N LYS A 48 5.28 -0.24 -18.25
CA LYS A 48 6.40 -1.07 -18.72
C LYS A 48 6.47 -2.41 -18.02
N THR A 49 6.02 -2.47 -16.76
CA THR A 49 6.02 -3.71 -15.98
C THR A 49 4.90 -4.65 -16.47
N ASP A 50 3.76 -4.09 -16.85
CA ASP A 50 2.62 -4.86 -17.34
C ASP A 50 1.99 -4.13 -18.53
N HIS A 51 2.31 -4.57 -19.74
CA HIS A 51 1.81 -3.95 -20.97
C HIS A 51 0.32 -4.18 -21.20
N ASP A 52 -0.25 -5.22 -20.57
CA ASP A 52 -1.67 -5.53 -20.73
C ASP A 52 -2.56 -4.75 -19.76
N LEU A 53 -1.95 -4.03 -18.83
CA LEU A 53 -2.69 -3.26 -17.84
C LEU A 53 -3.19 -1.96 -18.46
N ASP A 54 -4.50 -1.81 -18.55
CA ASP A 54 -5.12 -0.60 -19.10
C ASP A 54 -5.34 0.44 -18.01
N VAL A 55 -4.31 1.22 -17.75
CA VAL A 55 -4.32 2.29 -16.75
C VAL A 55 -3.78 3.56 -17.37
N LYS A 56 -4.56 4.63 -17.32
CA LYS A 56 -4.20 5.94 -17.85
C LYS A 56 -3.80 6.89 -16.74
N LEU A 57 -3.00 7.88 -17.07
CA LEU A 57 -2.66 8.97 -16.17
C LEU A 57 -3.46 10.21 -16.53
N GLU A 58 -4.28 10.69 -15.58
CA GLU A 58 -5.09 11.90 -15.76
C GLU A 58 -5.05 12.74 -14.49
N ASN A 59 -4.52 13.96 -14.57
CA ASN A 59 -4.54 14.93 -13.45
C ASN A 59 -4.06 14.31 -12.11
N ASN A 60 -2.88 13.71 -12.11
CA ASN A 60 -2.31 13.05 -10.93
C ASN A 60 -3.13 11.89 -10.39
N HIS A 61 -3.90 11.25 -11.27
CA HIS A 61 -4.63 10.03 -10.95
C HIS A 61 -4.28 8.93 -11.93
N LEU A 62 -4.15 7.70 -11.41
CA LEU A 62 -4.19 6.52 -12.25
C LEU A 62 -5.66 6.16 -12.45
N VAL A 63 -6.07 6.02 -13.68
CA VAL A 63 -7.48 5.76 -14.03
C VAL A 63 -7.58 4.40 -14.71
N SER A 64 -8.36 3.50 -14.12
CA SER A 64 -8.68 2.20 -14.67
C SER A 64 -10.20 2.06 -14.82
N GLU A 65 -10.66 0.95 -15.38
CA GLU A 65 -12.09 0.65 -15.43
C GLU A 65 -12.73 0.61 -14.05
N ARG A 66 -11.94 0.33 -13.02
CA ARG A 66 -12.42 0.15 -11.66
C ARG A 66 -12.42 1.41 -10.81
N GLY A 67 -11.87 2.51 -11.33
CA GLY A 67 -11.88 3.77 -10.62
C GLY A 67 -10.59 4.56 -10.77
N ARG A 68 -10.41 5.49 -9.85
CA ARG A 68 -9.31 6.45 -9.87
C ARG A 68 -8.47 6.30 -8.61
N THR A 69 -7.16 6.35 -8.78
CA THR A 69 -6.20 6.31 -7.68
C THR A 69 -5.40 7.62 -7.67
N ARG A 70 -5.47 8.38 -6.59
CA ARG A 70 -4.70 9.62 -6.45
C ARG A 70 -3.22 9.32 -6.26
N LEU A 71 -2.37 9.99 -7.04
CA LEU A 71 -0.92 9.95 -6.84
C LEU A 71 -0.50 11.18 -6.04
N MET A 72 0.15 10.95 -4.89
CA MET A 72 0.68 12.00 -4.03
C MET A 72 2.21 11.96 -4.07
N SER A 73 2.84 13.12 -3.92
CA SER A 73 4.31 13.25 -3.91
C SER A 73 4.87 13.40 -2.50
N VAL A 74 4.28 12.69 -1.55
CA VAL A 74 4.70 12.72 -0.14
C VAL A 74 5.57 11.51 0.14
N ASP A 75 6.72 11.72 0.78
CA ASP A 75 7.69 10.66 1.04
C ASP A 75 7.80 10.23 2.49
N ARG A 76 6.95 10.77 3.38
CA ARG A 76 6.98 10.47 4.81
C ARG A 76 5.60 10.10 5.34
N PRO A 77 5.53 9.08 6.20
CA PRO A 77 4.26 8.71 6.84
C PRO A 77 3.60 9.85 7.62
N THR A 78 4.41 10.73 8.22
CA THR A 78 3.90 11.86 9.01
C THR A 78 3.12 12.89 8.19
N GLU A 79 3.30 12.90 6.87
CA GLU A 79 2.73 13.92 5.99
C GLU A 79 1.65 13.39 5.05
N THR A 80 1.34 12.09 5.12
CA THR A 80 0.34 11.48 4.24
C THR A 80 -1.06 11.66 4.80
N PRO A 81 -1.99 12.29 4.07
CA PRO A 81 -3.35 12.55 4.58
C PRO A 81 -4.29 11.39 4.25
N TRP A 82 -4.09 10.24 4.87
CA TRP A 82 -4.91 9.05 4.59
C TRP A 82 -6.38 9.24 4.90
N ASP A 83 -6.70 10.09 5.89
CA ASP A 83 -8.07 10.39 6.28
C ASP A 83 -8.88 11.03 5.14
N VAL A 84 -8.22 11.82 4.28
CA VAL A 84 -8.87 12.46 3.13
C VAL A 84 -9.42 11.41 2.15
N PHE A 85 -8.77 10.25 2.06
CA PHE A 85 -9.13 9.20 1.12
C PHE A 85 -9.96 8.09 1.73
N ASP A 86 -10.24 8.17 3.02
CA ASP A 86 -11.06 7.18 3.72
C ASP A 86 -10.52 5.75 3.51
N VAL A 87 -9.21 5.57 3.71
CA VAL A 87 -8.57 4.27 3.54
C VAL A 87 -8.93 3.33 4.69
N ASP A 88 -9.02 2.04 4.39
CA ASP A 88 -9.17 0.99 5.40
C ASP A 88 -7.82 0.44 5.84
N VAL A 89 -6.89 0.31 4.90
CA VAL A 89 -5.56 -0.25 5.14
C VAL A 89 -4.54 0.51 4.32
N VAL A 90 -3.42 0.87 4.94
CA VAL A 90 -2.25 1.38 4.24
C VAL A 90 -1.23 0.26 4.14
N ILE A 91 -0.70 0.06 2.94
CA ILE A 91 0.40 -0.87 2.72
C ILE A 91 1.68 -0.06 2.63
N GLU A 92 2.57 -0.24 3.60
CA GLU A 92 3.88 0.41 3.64
C GLU A 92 4.86 -0.41 2.80
N ALA A 93 5.13 0.05 1.58
CA ALA A 93 5.89 -0.68 0.58
C ALA A 93 7.21 0.00 0.18
N THR A 94 7.66 1.00 0.95
CA THR A 94 8.92 1.70 0.65
C THR A 94 10.15 0.90 1.03
N GLY A 95 10.03 -0.01 2.00
CA GLY A 95 11.16 -0.71 2.60
C GLY A 95 12.01 0.15 3.53
N ARG A 96 11.69 1.46 3.67
CA ARG A 96 12.47 2.39 4.50
C ARG A 96 11.87 2.62 5.88
N PHE A 97 10.55 2.56 6.02
CA PHE A 97 9.86 2.89 7.26
C PHE A 97 9.42 1.59 7.93
N ARG A 98 10.23 1.11 8.89
CA ARG A 98 10.03 -0.20 9.51
C ARG A 98 10.00 -0.16 11.03
N SER A 99 10.21 1.01 11.64
CA SER A 99 10.09 1.19 13.09
C SER A 99 8.66 1.57 13.47
N LEU A 100 8.30 1.37 14.74
CA LEU A 100 7.00 1.84 15.24
C LEU A 100 6.87 3.36 15.13
N ALA A 101 7.97 4.08 15.36
CA ALA A 101 7.98 5.54 15.21
C ALA A 101 7.66 5.98 13.78
N ASP A 102 8.03 5.17 12.78
CA ASP A 102 7.74 5.46 11.37
C ASP A 102 6.35 4.99 10.96
N LEU A 103 5.84 3.92 11.55
CA LEU A 103 4.57 3.29 11.13
C LEU A 103 3.36 3.88 11.85
N THR A 104 3.52 4.26 13.12
CA THR A 104 2.43 4.85 13.91
C THR A 104 1.83 6.10 13.26
N PRO A 105 2.62 7.00 12.62
CA PRO A 105 2.05 8.15 11.94
C PRO A 105 1.01 7.83 10.87
N HIS A 106 1.09 6.68 10.21
CA HIS A 106 0.04 6.26 9.29
C HIS A 106 -1.30 6.10 10.00
N ILE A 107 -1.28 5.50 11.20
CA ILE A 107 -2.48 5.33 12.03
C ILE A 107 -3.00 6.70 12.48
N GLU A 108 -2.12 7.57 12.94
CA GLU A 108 -2.48 8.91 13.40
C GLU A 108 -3.09 9.76 12.28
N ASN A 109 -2.67 9.53 11.05
CA ASN A 109 -3.16 10.27 9.88
C ASN A 109 -4.38 9.62 9.22
N GLY A 110 -5.01 8.68 9.89
CA GLY A 110 -6.32 8.19 9.50
C GLY A 110 -6.38 6.78 8.95
N ALA A 111 -5.27 6.04 8.90
CA ALA A 111 -5.31 4.64 8.47
C ALA A 111 -5.65 3.75 9.67
N PRO A 112 -6.78 3.04 9.66
CA PRO A 112 -7.12 2.14 10.76
C PRO A 112 -6.12 1.00 10.93
N ARG A 113 -5.46 0.60 9.85
CA ARG A 113 -4.51 -0.50 9.85
C ARG A 113 -3.38 -0.24 8.87
N VAL A 114 -2.18 -0.70 9.23
CA VAL A 114 -1.00 -0.64 8.37
C VAL A 114 -0.45 -2.04 8.20
N VAL A 115 -0.20 -2.42 6.95
CA VAL A 115 0.50 -3.67 6.62
C VAL A 115 1.88 -3.30 6.08
N LEU A 116 2.92 -3.75 6.77
CA LEU A 116 4.30 -3.55 6.38
C LEU A 116 4.75 -4.68 5.46
N SER A 117 5.28 -4.36 4.30
CA SER A 117 5.74 -5.35 3.32
C SER A 117 7.13 -5.92 3.62
N ALA A 118 7.77 -5.47 4.69
CA ALA A 118 9.12 -5.89 5.09
C ALA A 118 9.10 -6.35 6.55
N LEU A 119 10.25 -6.87 7.03
CA LEU A 119 10.39 -7.19 8.45
C LEU A 119 10.49 -5.91 9.26
N PRO A 120 9.78 -5.81 10.39
CA PRO A 120 9.85 -4.64 11.23
C PRO A 120 11.16 -4.58 12.02
N GLU A 121 11.55 -3.39 12.44
CA GLU A 121 12.72 -3.19 13.30
C GLU A 121 12.40 -3.45 14.76
N GLU A 122 11.13 -3.45 15.12
CA GLU A 122 10.65 -3.64 16.48
C GLU A 122 9.45 -4.58 16.47
N GLU A 123 9.01 -4.99 17.66
CA GLU A 123 7.82 -5.81 17.77
C GLU A 123 6.59 -5.01 17.32
N VAL A 124 5.81 -5.60 16.42
CA VAL A 124 4.52 -5.07 15.95
C VAL A 124 3.40 -5.98 16.43
N ASP A 125 2.15 -5.61 16.17
CA ASP A 125 1.00 -6.38 16.66
C ASP A 125 1.02 -7.82 16.15
N ARG A 126 1.43 -8.01 14.89
CA ARG A 126 1.46 -9.34 14.29
C ARG A 126 2.48 -9.42 13.16
N VAL A 127 3.16 -10.54 13.03
CA VAL A 127 3.93 -10.88 11.83
C VAL A 127 3.23 -12.08 11.19
N ILE A 128 2.76 -11.91 9.96
CA ILE A 128 2.00 -12.92 9.23
C ILE A 128 2.82 -13.46 8.07
N LEU A 129 2.99 -14.77 8.03
CA LEU A 129 3.54 -15.48 6.88
C LEU A 129 2.41 -16.28 6.27
N TYR A 130 2.01 -15.90 5.06
CA TYR A 130 0.89 -16.55 4.38
C TYR A 130 1.18 -18.04 4.17
N GLY A 131 0.19 -18.86 4.49
CA GLY A 131 0.34 -20.32 4.48
C GLY A 131 0.88 -20.91 5.78
N VAL A 132 1.31 -20.07 6.72
CA VAL A 132 1.87 -20.51 8.00
C VAL A 132 0.99 -20.08 9.17
N ASN A 133 0.73 -18.79 9.31
CA ASN A 133 0.02 -18.27 10.48
C ASN A 133 -0.99 -17.15 10.17
N GLU A 134 -1.52 -17.08 8.97
CA GLU A 134 -2.51 -16.05 8.62
C GLU A 134 -3.75 -16.10 9.51
N ALA A 135 -4.06 -17.26 10.09
CA ALA A 135 -5.16 -17.41 11.02
C ALA A 135 -4.92 -16.71 12.37
N ASP A 136 -3.68 -16.33 12.67
CA ASP A 136 -3.36 -15.63 13.91
C ASP A 136 -3.77 -14.15 13.89
N ALA A 137 -4.10 -13.59 12.74
CA ALA A 137 -4.49 -12.20 12.61
C ALA A 137 -5.80 -11.94 13.38
N GLU A 138 -5.83 -10.84 14.12
CA GLU A 138 -6.99 -10.43 14.93
C GLU A 138 -7.52 -9.07 14.46
N SER A 139 -8.82 -8.85 14.66
CA SER A 139 -9.46 -7.61 14.21
C SER A 139 -8.92 -6.35 14.90
N GLY A 140 -8.32 -6.48 16.09
CA GLY A 140 -7.71 -5.37 16.80
C GLY A 140 -6.28 -5.07 16.40
N ASP A 141 -5.65 -5.88 15.56
CA ASP A 141 -4.29 -5.65 15.11
C ASP A 141 -4.24 -4.41 14.21
N GLN A 142 -3.41 -3.44 14.55
CA GLN A 142 -3.27 -2.21 13.77
C GLN A 142 -2.05 -2.21 12.87
N ILE A 143 -0.92 -2.74 13.35
CA ILE A 143 0.33 -2.79 12.61
C ILE A 143 0.72 -4.24 12.43
N ILE A 144 0.71 -4.68 11.17
CA ILE A 144 0.96 -6.08 10.80
C ILE A 144 2.13 -6.09 9.81
N SER A 145 3.08 -6.99 10.01
CA SER A 145 4.11 -7.25 9.01
C SER A 145 3.74 -8.49 8.20
N ALA A 146 3.86 -8.39 6.90
CA ALA A 146 3.70 -9.53 5.99
C ALA A 146 5.00 -10.32 5.80
N GLY A 147 6.04 -10.01 6.59
CA GLY A 147 7.35 -10.61 6.46
C GLY A 147 8.14 -10.05 5.28
N SER A 148 9.28 -10.64 4.99
CA SER A 148 10.08 -10.26 3.83
C SER A 148 9.89 -11.26 2.69
N ALA A 149 10.23 -10.85 1.47
CA ALA A 149 10.17 -11.74 0.31
C ALA A 149 11.07 -12.95 0.48
N SER A 150 12.23 -12.78 1.12
CA SER A 150 13.15 -13.89 1.39
C SER A 150 12.63 -14.85 2.47
N THR A 151 11.78 -14.35 3.39
CA THR A 151 11.18 -15.17 4.44
C THR A 151 10.00 -15.99 3.91
N SER A 152 9.25 -15.46 2.95
CA SER A 152 8.06 -16.09 2.40
C SER A 152 8.34 -16.96 1.17
N ALA A 153 9.56 -16.96 0.70
CA ALA A 153 9.96 -17.75 -0.48
C ALA A 153 10.13 -19.25 -0.16
#